data_30f95517a78e720a224b29fc95813bc1
#
_entry.id   30f95517a78e720a224b29fc95813bc1
#
_cell.length_a   1.000
_cell.length_b   1.000
_cell.length_c   1.000
_cell.angle_alpha   90.00
_cell.angle_beta   90.00
_cell.angle_gamma   90.00
#
_symmetry.space_group_name_H-M   'P 1'
#
loop_
_entity.id
_entity.type
_entity.pdbx_description
1 polymer ?
#
loop_
_entity_poly.entity_id
_entity_poly.type
_entity_poly.pdbx_seq_one_letter_code
_entity_poly.pdbx_strand_id
1 'polypeptide(L)'
;MIDKTCADPVAAIQPIGDGASVMVGGFGTSGIPYGLLNALAEKGARDLTIISNNAGEGEAGIAALLKLGLVAKVICSYPRTPGSVWFERRYKAGEVALEVMPQGTLAERMRAAGSGLGGFFTPTGYGTKLAEGKETRVIGGRGYVFEPPLSADFALIRGETGDRWGNLSYHATARNFNPVMAMAARHSIAEVRQVSTEPLHPERVVTPGIFIASLCEYAVRP
;
A
#
# COMPACT_ATOMS: atom_id res chain seq x y z
N MET A 1 9.29 -27.71 -2.22
CA MET A 1 8.14 -27.38 -1.35
C MET A 1 8.04 -25.87 -1.32
N ILE A 2 6.86 -25.28 -1.49
CA ILE A 2 6.71 -23.82 -1.47
C ILE A 2 6.85 -23.34 -0.03
N ASP A 3 7.79 -22.43 0.19
CA ASP A 3 7.97 -21.72 1.43
C ASP A 3 8.29 -20.25 1.10
N LYS A 4 7.45 -19.34 1.59
CA LYS A 4 7.55 -17.90 1.34
C LYS A 4 8.06 -17.14 2.55
N THR A 5 8.45 -17.84 3.61
CA THR A 5 8.95 -17.20 4.83
C THR A 5 10.34 -16.61 4.60
N CYS A 6 10.57 -15.42 5.13
CA CYS A 6 11.87 -14.78 5.21
C CYS A 6 12.34 -14.73 6.66
N ALA A 7 13.65 -14.64 6.86
CA ALA A 7 14.23 -14.60 8.20
C ALA A 7 13.75 -13.39 9.02
N ASP A 8 13.66 -12.23 8.36
CA ASP A 8 13.32 -10.97 8.99
C ASP A 8 12.87 -9.92 7.95
N PRO A 9 12.41 -8.74 8.37
CA PRO A 9 12.04 -7.63 7.48
C PRO A 9 13.18 -7.15 6.58
N VAL A 10 14.44 -7.20 7.05
CA VAL A 10 15.60 -6.75 6.28
C VAL A 10 15.84 -7.65 5.08
N ALA A 11 15.74 -8.96 5.27
CA ALA A 11 15.82 -9.93 4.19
C ALA A 11 14.66 -9.77 3.20
N ALA A 12 13.44 -9.54 3.72
CA ALA A 12 12.24 -9.45 2.92
C ALA A 12 12.25 -8.25 1.94
N ILE A 13 12.82 -7.08 2.34
CA ILE A 13 12.81 -5.86 1.52
C ILE A 13 13.99 -5.75 0.55
N GLN A 14 14.89 -6.72 0.52
CA GLN A 14 16.09 -6.65 -0.35
C GLN A 14 15.80 -6.38 -1.83
N PRO A 15 14.71 -6.86 -2.44
CA PRO A 15 14.42 -6.56 -3.85
C PRO A 15 14.06 -5.10 -4.14
N ILE A 16 13.70 -4.28 -3.14
CA ILE A 16 13.24 -2.90 -3.35
C ILE A 16 14.45 -2.01 -3.64
N GLY A 17 14.57 -1.52 -4.86
CA GLY A 17 15.62 -0.60 -5.30
C GLY A 17 15.14 0.85 -5.39
N ASP A 18 16.06 1.73 -5.83
CA ASP A 18 15.76 3.14 -6.10
C ASP A 18 14.71 3.27 -7.22
N GLY A 19 13.86 4.29 -7.12
CA GLY A 19 12.80 4.58 -8.07
C GLY A 19 11.58 3.65 -7.97
N ALA A 20 11.58 2.67 -7.07
CA ALA A 20 10.48 1.72 -6.94
C ALA A 20 9.17 2.39 -6.51
N SER A 21 8.06 1.89 -7.06
CA SER A 21 6.72 2.19 -6.58
C SER A 21 6.31 1.19 -5.50
N VAL A 22 5.89 1.69 -4.33
CA VAL A 22 5.62 0.90 -3.13
C VAL A 22 4.25 1.25 -2.56
N MET A 23 3.32 0.31 -2.61
CA MET A 23 2.07 0.40 -1.87
C MET A 23 2.32 0.10 -0.40
N VAL A 24 1.79 0.91 0.49
CA VAL A 24 1.92 0.74 1.94
C VAL A 24 0.54 0.59 2.55
N GLY A 25 0.27 -0.60 3.08
CA GLY A 25 -0.97 -0.92 3.77
C GLY A 25 -1.16 -0.10 5.04
N GLY A 26 -2.39 -0.04 5.51
CA GLY A 26 -2.74 0.70 6.71
C GLY A 26 -3.79 1.78 6.51
N PHE A 27 -4.41 2.16 7.62
CA PHE A 27 -5.37 3.27 7.72
C PHE A 27 -5.20 3.94 9.09
N GLY A 28 -4.87 5.23 9.11
CA GLY A 28 -4.40 5.87 10.33
C GLY A 28 -3.17 5.13 10.87
N THR A 29 -3.22 4.67 12.10
CA THR A 29 -2.14 3.87 12.72
C THR A 29 -2.40 2.36 12.67
N SER A 30 -3.55 1.91 12.11
CA SER A 30 -3.95 0.51 12.10
C SER A 30 -3.45 -0.22 10.86
N GLY A 31 -2.84 -1.39 11.04
CA GLY A 31 -2.42 -2.26 9.94
C GLY A 31 -1.24 -1.76 9.12
N ILE A 32 -0.42 -0.87 9.68
CA ILE A 32 0.79 -0.36 9.03
C ILE A 32 1.92 -1.37 9.23
N PRO A 33 2.68 -1.71 8.17
CA PRO A 33 3.82 -2.64 8.23
C PRO A 33 5.10 -1.93 8.73
N TYR A 34 5.14 -1.58 10.02
CA TYR A 34 6.24 -0.79 10.58
C TYR A 34 7.60 -1.49 10.49
N GLY A 35 7.66 -2.82 10.64
CA GLY A 35 8.89 -3.57 10.54
C GLY A 35 9.52 -3.47 9.15
N LEU A 36 8.70 -3.68 8.10
CA LEU A 36 9.14 -3.54 6.72
C LEU A 36 9.52 -2.09 6.38
N LEU A 37 8.77 -1.11 6.88
CA LEU A 37 9.08 0.31 6.64
C LEU A 37 10.36 0.76 7.35
N ASN A 38 10.62 0.29 8.55
CA ASN A 38 11.88 0.57 9.26
C ASN A 38 13.07 -0.05 8.50
N ALA A 39 12.96 -1.31 8.10
CA ALA A 39 13.98 -1.96 7.28
C ALA A 39 14.22 -1.22 5.95
N LEU A 40 13.16 -0.73 5.30
CA LEU A 40 13.27 0.06 4.07
C LEU A 40 13.97 1.41 4.31
N ALA A 41 13.68 2.05 5.45
CA ALA A 41 14.35 3.29 5.86
C ALA A 41 15.85 3.07 6.12
N GLU A 42 16.21 1.99 6.80
CA GLU A 42 17.62 1.60 7.06
C GLU A 42 18.35 1.24 5.76
N LYS A 43 17.68 0.55 4.84
CA LYS A 43 18.23 0.23 3.51
C LYS A 43 18.57 1.50 2.71
N GLY A 44 17.77 2.56 2.85
CA GLY A 44 18.01 3.85 2.23
C GLY A 44 17.75 3.90 0.72
N ALA A 45 16.88 3.02 0.19
CA ALA A 45 16.43 3.11 -1.21
C ALA A 45 15.77 4.47 -1.47
N ARG A 46 16.12 5.11 -2.59
CA ARG A 46 15.79 6.52 -2.88
C ARG A 46 14.76 6.63 -4.01
N ASP A 47 14.24 7.85 -4.17
CA ASP A 47 13.33 8.22 -5.25
C ASP A 47 12.04 7.37 -5.29
N LEU A 48 11.61 6.90 -4.11
CA LEU A 48 10.45 6.03 -3.98
C LEU A 48 9.15 6.76 -4.32
N THR A 49 8.23 6.08 -5.01
CA THR A 49 6.84 6.47 -5.12
C THR A 49 6.01 5.71 -4.09
N ILE A 50 5.52 6.39 -3.06
CA ILE A 50 4.69 5.78 -2.02
C ILE A 50 3.21 5.92 -2.38
N ILE A 51 2.48 4.80 -2.37
CA ILE A 51 1.03 4.73 -2.61
C ILE A 51 0.37 4.25 -1.32
N SER A 52 -0.45 5.09 -0.70
CA SER A 52 -1.04 4.80 0.61
C SER A 52 -2.31 5.59 0.85
N ASN A 53 -3.04 5.31 1.93
CA ASN A 53 -4.22 6.10 2.29
C ASN A 53 -3.87 7.54 2.68
N ASN A 54 -2.79 7.74 3.44
CA ASN A 54 -2.27 9.03 3.88
C ASN A 54 -0.77 9.14 3.63
N ALA A 55 -0.21 10.32 3.88
CA ALA A 55 1.22 10.60 3.68
C ALA A 55 2.09 10.35 4.94
N GLY A 56 1.59 9.58 5.90
CA GLY A 56 2.29 9.32 7.16
C GLY A 56 2.12 10.43 8.20
N GLU A 57 2.31 10.06 9.45
CA GLU A 57 2.23 10.96 10.61
C GLU A 57 3.32 10.61 11.64
N GLY A 58 3.68 11.58 12.49
CA GLY A 58 4.71 11.40 13.51
C GLY A 58 6.11 11.19 12.93
N GLU A 59 6.85 10.21 13.48
CA GLU A 59 8.27 9.97 13.19
C GLU A 59 8.56 8.58 12.60
N ALA A 60 7.53 7.70 12.52
CA ALA A 60 7.68 6.30 12.11
C ALA A 60 6.96 6.01 10.77
N GLY A 61 7.22 4.84 10.21
CA GLY A 61 6.56 4.39 8.99
C GLY A 61 6.87 5.27 7.78
N ILE A 62 5.84 5.70 7.03
CA ILE A 62 6.00 6.58 5.86
C ILE A 62 6.66 7.90 6.26
N ALA A 63 6.35 8.44 7.45
CA ALA A 63 6.95 9.68 7.93
C ALA A 63 8.48 9.56 8.11
N ALA A 64 9.00 8.40 8.51
CA ALA A 64 10.45 8.16 8.60
C ALA A 64 11.10 8.20 7.20
N LEU A 65 10.49 7.58 6.19
CA LEU A 65 10.98 7.64 4.81
C LEU A 65 11.04 9.09 4.28
N LEU A 66 10.00 9.87 4.55
CA LEU A 66 9.95 11.28 4.19
C LEU A 66 11.00 12.10 4.94
N LYS A 67 11.18 11.86 6.25
CA LYS A 67 12.22 12.51 7.08
C LYS A 67 13.60 12.32 6.48
N LEU A 68 13.91 11.11 6.03
CA LEU A 68 15.20 10.75 5.43
C LEU A 68 15.35 11.22 3.96
N GLY A 69 14.30 11.79 3.34
CA GLY A 69 14.35 12.22 1.93
C GLY A 69 14.41 11.07 0.93
N LEU A 70 13.81 9.94 1.25
CA LEU A 70 13.83 8.75 0.39
C LEU A 70 12.64 8.70 -0.60
N VAL A 71 11.65 9.60 -0.43
CA VAL A 71 10.41 9.62 -1.20
C VAL A 71 10.41 10.77 -2.20
N ALA A 72 10.24 10.48 -3.47
CA ALA A 72 10.07 11.47 -4.54
C ALA A 72 8.60 11.80 -4.83
N LYS A 73 7.67 10.85 -4.62
CA LYS A 73 6.25 11.04 -4.89
C LYS A 73 5.38 10.31 -3.88
N VAL A 74 4.27 10.95 -3.49
CA VAL A 74 3.19 10.33 -2.72
C VAL A 74 1.91 10.34 -3.55
N ILE A 75 1.24 9.18 -3.64
CA ILE A 75 -0.09 9.00 -4.20
C ILE A 75 -1.01 8.58 -3.06
N CYS A 76 -2.00 9.40 -2.71
CA CYS A 76 -2.85 9.11 -1.55
C CYS A 76 -4.24 9.75 -1.67
N SER A 77 -5.11 9.40 -0.73
CA SER A 77 -6.45 10.00 -0.65
C SER A 77 -6.53 11.13 0.36
N TYR A 78 -5.67 11.14 1.37
CA TYR A 78 -5.67 12.13 2.45
C TYR A 78 -4.24 12.48 2.87
N PRO A 79 -3.60 13.46 2.22
CA PRO A 79 -2.16 13.73 2.43
C PRO A 79 -1.83 14.34 3.79
N ARG A 80 -2.79 15.01 4.44
CA ARG A 80 -2.54 15.76 5.70
C ARG A 80 -3.37 15.20 6.84
N THR A 81 -2.67 14.70 7.87
CA THR A 81 -3.22 14.38 9.18
C THR A 81 -2.58 15.29 10.24
N PRO A 82 -3.19 15.47 11.42
CA PRO A 82 -2.49 16.09 12.53
C PRO A 82 -1.19 15.32 12.78
N GLY A 83 -0.02 15.94 12.59
CA GLY A 83 1.27 15.28 12.70
C GLY A 83 1.97 14.89 11.39
N SER A 84 1.39 15.19 10.21
CA SER A 84 2.06 15.00 8.90
C SER A 84 3.18 16.03 8.63
N VAL A 85 4.04 16.30 9.63
CA VAL A 85 5.05 17.36 9.60
C VAL A 85 6.08 17.15 8.49
N TRP A 86 6.56 15.92 8.32
CA TRP A 86 7.61 15.61 7.34
C TRP A 86 7.10 15.70 5.92
N PHE A 87 5.87 15.22 5.65
CA PHE A 87 5.24 15.38 4.35
C PHE A 87 5.06 16.87 4.01
N GLU A 88 4.48 17.67 4.91
CA GLU A 88 4.25 19.09 4.66
C GLU A 88 5.55 19.85 4.39
N ARG A 89 6.62 19.57 5.16
CA ARG A 89 7.92 20.19 4.99
C ARG A 89 8.51 19.89 3.59
N ARG A 90 8.55 18.61 3.21
CA ARG A 90 9.12 18.16 1.93
C ARG A 90 8.29 18.65 0.73
N TYR A 91 6.97 18.61 0.85
CA TYR A 91 6.07 19.08 -0.20
C TYR A 91 6.21 20.60 -0.41
N LYS A 92 6.26 21.42 0.65
CA LYS A 92 6.46 22.86 0.55
C LYS A 92 7.84 23.24 -0.01
N ALA A 93 8.83 22.41 0.23
CA ALA A 93 10.17 22.57 -0.36
C ALA A 93 10.26 22.15 -1.83
N GLY A 94 9.20 21.56 -2.40
CA GLY A 94 9.19 21.05 -3.78
C GLY A 94 9.95 19.73 -3.96
N GLU A 95 10.30 19.06 -2.86
CA GLU A 95 11.11 17.83 -2.86
C GLU A 95 10.27 16.57 -3.05
N VAL A 96 8.95 16.65 -2.86
CA VAL A 96 8.02 15.52 -2.99
C VAL A 96 6.83 15.93 -3.86
N ALA A 97 6.59 15.18 -4.93
CA ALA A 97 5.39 15.32 -5.74
C ALA A 97 4.18 14.68 -5.04
N LEU A 98 3.00 15.26 -5.24
CA LEU A 98 1.74 14.76 -4.68
C LEU A 98 0.71 14.49 -5.76
N GLU A 99 0.09 13.32 -5.72
CA GLU A 99 -1.11 12.98 -6.46
C GLU A 99 -2.22 12.59 -5.48
N VAL A 100 -3.33 13.34 -5.52
CA VAL A 100 -4.47 13.08 -4.63
C VAL A 100 -5.64 12.57 -5.44
N MET A 101 -6.28 11.52 -4.93
CA MET A 101 -7.52 10.99 -5.51
C MET A 101 -8.51 10.59 -4.41
N PRO A 102 -9.82 10.55 -4.71
CA PRO A 102 -10.81 10.09 -3.74
C PRO A 102 -10.49 8.68 -3.24
N GLN A 103 -10.69 8.44 -1.94
CA GLN A 103 -10.31 7.18 -1.29
C GLN A 103 -10.94 5.95 -1.94
N GLY A 104 -12.23 6.01 -2.29
CA GLY A 104 -12.89 4.93 -3.02
C GLY A 104 -12.26 4.70 -4.41
N THR A 105 -11.91 5.78 -5.13
CA THR A 105 -11.22 5.69 -6.42
C THR A 105 -9.84 5.04 -6.26
N LEU A 106 -9.07 5.42 -5.22
CA LEU A 106 -7.79 4.78 -4.92
C LEU A 106 -7.94 3.27 -4.71
N ALA A 107 -8.91 2.86 -3.88
CA ALA A 107 -9.17 1.44 -3.61
C ALA A 107 -9.60 0.67 -4.87
N GLU A 108 -10.50 1.24 -5.67
CA GLU A 108 -11.00 0.55 -6.86
C GLU A 108 -10.01 0.54 -8.02
N ARG A 109 -9.14 1.55 -8.16
CA ARG A 109 -8.02 1.50 -9.10
C ARG A 109 -7.04 0.37 -8.78
N MET A 110 -6.71 0.15 -7.48
CA MET A 110 -5.92 -0.99 -7.04
C MET A 110 -6.65 -2.31 -7.27
N ARG A 111 -7.96 -2.38 -6.96
CA ARG A 111 -8.77 -3.57 -7.22
C ARG A 111 -8.81 -3.92 -8.70
N ALA A 112 -8.99 -2.93 -9.56
CA ALA A 112 -8.95 -3.12 -11.01
C ALA A 112 -7.61 -3.70 -11.48
N ALA A 113 -6.49 -3.17 -10.97
CA ALA A 113 -5.16 -3.70 -11.28
C ALA A 113 -5.02 -5.17 -10.84
N GLY A 114 -5.37 -5.48 -9.60
CA GLY A 114 -5.28 -6.84 -9.06
C GLY A 114 -6.24 -7.85 -9.69
N SER A 115 -7.31 -7.37 -10.32
CA SER A 115 -8.31 -8.21 -11.04
C SER A 115 -8.05 -8.28 -12.55
N GLY A 116 -6.99 -7.66 -13.07
CA GLY A 116 -6.70 -7.63 -14.50
C GLY A 116 -7.68 -6.80 -15.33
N LEU A 117 -8.38 -5.83 -14.70
CA LEU A 117 -9.31 -4.94 -15.39
C LEU A 117 -8.55 -3.73 -15.96
N GLY A 118 -8.89 -3.33 -17.20
CA GLY A 118 -8.27 -2.18 -17.87
C GLY A 118 -8.71 -0.81 -17.34
N GLY A 119 -9.57 -0.76 -16.33
CA GLY A 119 -10.13 0.42 -15.71
C GLY A 119 -11.64 0.32 -15.51
N PHE A 120 -12.24 1.37 -15.01
CA PHE A 120 -13.68 1.42 -14.71
C PHE A 120 -14.21 2.85 -14.78
N PHE A 121 -15.53 2.99 -14.92
CA PHE A 121 -16.23 4.26 -14.85
C PHE A 121 -16.82 4.45 -13.44
N THR A 122 -16.53 5.60 -12.82
CA THR A 122 -17.06 6.00 -11.50
C THR A 122 -17.77 7.35 -11.57
N PRO A 123 -18.87 7.56 -10.85
CA PRO A 123 -19.49 8.88 -10.74
C PRO A 123 -18.70 9.84 -9.86
N THR A 124 -17.76 9.32 -9.06
CA THR A 124 -16.93 10.12 -8.14
C THR A 124 -16.02 11.04 -8.92
N GLY A 125 -16.13 12.34 -8.66
CA GLY A 125 -15.31 13.37 -9.33
C GLY A 125 -15.88 13.86 -10.66
N TYR A 126 -16.98 13.30 -11.20
CA TYR A 126 -17.60 13.82 -12.40
C TYR A 126 -18.02 15.29 -12.23
N GLY A 127 -17.72 16.15 -13.23
CA GLY A 127 -18.00 17.58 -13.20
C GLY A 127 -17.11 18.40 -12.25
N THR A 128 -16.03 17.81 -11.74
CA THR A 128 -15.03 18.51 -10.91
C THR A 128 -13.67 18.53 -11.60
N LYS A 129 -12.68 19.24 -11.02
CA LYS A 129 -11.30 19.25 -11.45
C LYS A 129 -10.67 17.85 -11.57
N LEU A 130 -11.17 16.87 -10.82
CA LEU A 130 -10.69 15.48 -10.87
C LEU A 130 -11.03 14.78 -12.21
N ALA A 131 -12.00 15.30 -12.96
CA ALA A 131 -12.38 14.79 -14.28
C ALA A 131 -11.62 15.45 -15.44
N GLU A 132 -10.87 16.53 -15.19
CA GLU A 132 -10.15 17.25 -16.24
C GLU A 132 -9.12 16.32 -16.91
N GLY A 133 -9.17 16.28 -18.26
CA GLY A 133 -8.28 15.44 -19.07
C GLY A 133 -8.60 13.94 -19.07
N LYS A 134 -9.66 13.51 -18.37
CA LYS A 134 -10.10 12.11 -18.33
C LYS A 134 -11.30 11.90 -19.26
N GLU A 135 -11.43 10.67 -19.76
CA GLU A 135 -12.64 10.24 -20.48
C GLU A 135 -13.86 10.31 -19.56
N THR A 136 -14.96 10.86 -20.07
CA THR A 136 -16.23 10.89 -19.33
C THR A 136 -17.35 10.28 -20.17
N ARG A 137 -18.33 9.65 -19.51
CA ARG A 137 -19.53 9.09 -20.15
C ARG A 137 -20.78 9.38 -19.32
N VAL A 138 -21.90 9.50 -20.00
CA VAL A 138 -23.23 9.49 -19.37
C VAL A 138 -23.81 8.11 -19.54
N ILE A 139 -24.10 7.44 -18.44
CA ILE A 139 -24.65 6.08 -18.41
C ILE A 139 -25.94 6.13 -17.55
N GLY A 140 -27.08 5.77 -18.12
CA GLY A 140 -28.38 5.82 -17.42
C GLY A 140 -28.72 7.23 -16.90
N GLY A 141 -28.36 8.28 -17.61
CA GLY A 141 -28.62 9.67 -17.21
C GLY A 141 -27.66 10.23 -16.14
N ARG A 142 -26.66 9.45 -15.70
CA ARG A 142 -25.65 9.88 -14.70
C ARG A 142 -24.28 9.99 -15.33
N GLY A 143 -23.54 11.03 -14.98
CA GLY A 143 -22.17 11.25 -15.45
C GLY A 143 -21.14 10.39 -14.70
N TYR A 144 -20.14 9.92 -15.43
CA TYR A 144 -19.05 9.07 -14.94
C TYR A 144 -17.73 9.54 -15.51
N VAL A 145 -16.65 9.26 -14.78
CA VAL A 145 -15.26 9.49 -15.17
C VAL A 145 -14.57 8.14 -15.29
N PHE A 146 -13.75 7.94 -16.33
CA PHE A 146 -12.91 6.76 -16.45
C PHE A 146 -11.70 6.86 -15.53
N GLU A 147 -11.45 5.80 -14.77
CA GLU A 147 -10.27 5.64 -13.93
C GLU A 147 -9.47 4.41 -14.36
N PRO A 148 -8.18 4.59 -14.74
CA PRO A 148 -7.31 3.47 -15.09
C PRO A 148 -6.91 2.68 -13.85
N PRO A 149 -6.46 1.41 -14.00
CA PRO A 149 -5.94 0.63 -12.90
C PRO A 149 -4.68 1.28 -12.30
N LEU A 150 -4.42 1.03 -11.02
CA LEU A 150 -3.23 1.48 -10.31
C LEU A 150 -2.48 0.27 -9.77
N SER A 151 -1.34 -0.04 -10.37
CA SER A 151 -0.42 -1.07 -9.90
C SER A 151 0.84 -0.46 -9.28
N ALA A 152 1.64 -1.29 -8.60
CA ALA A 152 2.95 -0.92 -8.10
C ALA A 152 3.96 -2.07 -8.28
N ASP A 153 5.25 -1.78 -8.12
CA ASP A 153 6.28 -2.81 -8.14
C ASP A 153 6.20 -3.65 -6.86
N PHE A 154 6.00 -2.99 -5.71
CA PHE A 154 5.91 -3.63 -4.42
C PHE A 154 4.68 -3.21 -3.63
N ALA A 155 4.20 -4.12 -2.75
CA ALA A 155 3.30 -3.78 -1.67
C ALA A 155 3.90 -4.26 -0.35
N LEU A 156 3.97 -3.38 0.63
CA LEU A 156 4.29 -3.68 2.01
C LEU A 156 2.99 -3.72 2.79
N ILE A 157 2.65 -4.89 3.33
CA ILE A 157 1.37 -5.12 4.01
C ILE A 157 1.57 -5.76 5.37
N ARG A 158 0.56 -5.61 6.24
CA ARG A 158 0.56 -6.22 7.57
C ARG A 158 -0.65 -7.12 7.75
N GLY A 159 -0.36 -8.41 8.03
CA GLY A 159 -1.33 -9.42 8.45
C GLY A 159 -1.30 -9.67 9.97
N GLU A 160 -2.26 -10.43 10.46
CA GLU A 160 -2.26 -10.94 11.84
C GLU A 160 -1.53 -12.28 11.91
N THR A 161 -1.96 -13.24 11.09
CA THR A 161 -1.33 -14.55 10.98
C THR A 161 -1.10 -14.86 9.49
N GLY A 162 0.05 -15.40 9.18
CA GLY A 162 0.36 -15.96 7.87
C GLY A 162 0.78 -17.41 7.96
N ASP A 163 0.66 -18.17 6.88
CA ASP A 163 1.26 -19.48 6.77
C ASP A 163 2.40 -19.48 5.74
N ARG A 164 3.21 -20.55 5.69
CA ARG A 164 4.36 -20.64 4.79
C ARG A 164 4.02 -20.53 3.30
N TRP A 165 2.77 -20.71 2.91
CA TRP A 165 2.31 -20.53 1.52
C TRP A 165 1.94 -19.07 1.21
N GLY A 166 1.94 -18.20 2.24
CA GLY A 166 1.61 -16.78 2.12
C GLY A 166 0.13 -16.47 2.27
N ASN A 167 -0.72 -17.40 2.72
CA ASN A 167 -2.09 -17.07 3.07
C ASN A 167 -2.11 -16.20 4.33
N LEU A 168 -2.96 -15.15 4.33
CA LEU A 168 -3.00 -14.18 5.43
C LEU A 168 -4.40 -14.03 6.01
N SER A 169 -4.44 -13.87 7.33
CA SER A 169 -5.58 -13.35 8.07
C SER A 169 -5.27 -11.95 8.62
N TYR A 170 -6.29 -11.24 9.07
CA TYR A 170 -6.17 -9.88 9.62
C TYR A 170 -6.97 -9.76 10.92
N HIS A 171 -6.55 -8.84 11.78
CA HIS A 171 -7.29 -8.52 13.00
C HIS A 171 -8.11 -7.23 12.82
N ALA A 172 -9.43 -7.34 12.96
CA ALA A 172 -10.36 -6.21 12.94
C ALA A 172 -10.06 -5.20 11.80
N THR A 173 -9.99 -3.92 12.12
CA THR A 173 -9.75 -2.82 11.16
C THR A 173 -8.35 -2.79 10.55
N ALA A 174 -7.39 -3.56 11.08
CA ALA A 174 -6.07 -3.69 10.47
C ALA A 174 -6.10 -4.36 9.08
N ARG A 175 -7.23 -4.96 8.71
CA ARG A 175 -7.46 -5.47 7.35
C ARG A 175 -7.38 -4.35 6.31
N ASN A 176 -8.11 -3.26 6.47
CA ASN A 176 -8.20 -2.04 5.63
C ASN A 176 -7.72 -2.21 4.18
N PHE A 177 -6.68 -1.45 3.74
CA PHE A 177 -6.13 -1.50 2.38
C PHE A 177 -5.21 -2.70 2.10
N ASN A 178 -4.79 -3.43 3.13
CA ASN A 178 -3.80 -4.49 2.99
C ASN A 178 -4.17 -5.56 1.93
N PRO A 179 -5.38 -6.13 1.88
CA PRO A 179 -5.72 -7.13 0.88
C PRO A 179 -5.73 -6.59 -0.56
N VAL A 180 -6.25 -5.39 -0.78
CA VAL A 180 -6.34 -4.83 -2.14
C VAL A 180 -4.98 -4.42 -2.66
N MET A 181 -4.08 -3.93 -1.81
CA MET A 181 -2.70 -3.62 -2.17
C MET A 181 -1.91 -4.90 -2.48
N ALA A 182 -2.13 -5.98 -1.70
CA ALA A 182 -1.49 -7.26 -1.96
C ALA A 182 -1.74 -7.78 -3.38
N MET A 183 -2.95 -7.61 -3.92
CA MET A 183 -3.28 -8.09 -5.26
C MET A 183 -2.90 -7.11 -6.37
N ALA A 184 -2.62 -5.85 -6.07
CA ALA A 184 -2.33 -4.80 -7.05
C ALA A 184 -0.84 -4.63 -7.37
N ALA A 185 0.06 -5.17 -6.56
CA ALA A 185 1.49 -5.08 -6.77
C ALA A 185 2.08 -6.32 -7.45
N ARG A 186 3.21 -6.14 -8.12
CA ARG A 186 3.95 -7.25 -8.73
C ARG A 186 4.57 -8.18 -7.69
N HIS A 187 5.05 -7.60 -6.58
CA HIS A 187 5.67 -8.32 -5.48
C HIS A 187 5.11 -7.82 -4.14
N SER A 188 4.29 -8.61 -3.49
CA SER A 188 3.73 -8.25 -2.20
C SER A 188 4.49 -8.92 -1.07
N ILE A 189 4.96 -8.13 -0.14
CA ILE A 189 5.75 -8.53 1.03
C ILE A 189 4.90 -8.28 2.27
N ALA A 190 4.70 -9.31 3.07
CA ALA A 190 3.88 -9.22 4.26
C ALA A 190 4.74 -9.31 5.54
N GLU A 191 4.47 -8.45 6.52
CA GLU A 191 4.83 -8.75 7.90
C GLU A 191 3.60 -9.26 8.64
N VAL A 192 3.79 -10.24 9.50
CA VAL A 192 2.72 -10.83 10.31
C VAL A 192 3.12 -10.91 11.77
N ARG A 193 2.13 -10.89 12.66
CA ARG A 193 2.40 -11.09 14.09
C ARG A 193 2.88 -12.50 14.39
N GLN A 194 2.43 -13.48 13.59
CA GLN A 194 2.76 -14.88 13.77
C GLN A 194 2.75 -15.64 12.44
N VAL A 195 3.79 -16.41 12.19
CA VAL A 195 3.80 -17.40 11.13
C VAL A 195 3.29 -18.73 11.69
N SER A 196 2.22 -19.25 11.10
CA SER A 196 1.67 -20.56 11.46
C SER A 196 2.49 -21.69 10.82
N THR A 197 2.80 -22.72 11.61
CA THR A 197 3.40 -23.97 11.11
C THR A 197 2.42 -24.80 10.28
N GLU A 198 1.12 -24.67 10.56
CA GLU A 198 0.04 -25.33 9.86
C GLU A 198 -0.64 -24.39 8.87
N PRO A 199 -1.26 -24.93 7.80
CA PRO A 199 -2.07 -24.13 6.88
C PRO A 199 -3.16 -23.35 7.63
N LEU A 200 -3.40 -22.11 7.24
CA LEU A 200 -4.56 -21.39 7.74
C LEU A 200 -5.85 -22.08 7.32
N HIS A 201 -6.82 -22.13 8.23
CA HIS A 201 -8.14 -22.65 7.88
C HIS A 201 -8.72 -21.86 6.68
N PRO A 202 -9.21 -22.53 5.62
CA PRO A 202 -9.63 -21.85 4.38
C PRO A 202 -10.59 -20.68 4.60
N GLU A 203 -11.52 -20.79 5.54
CA GLU A 203 -12.48 -19.71 5.87
C GLU A 203 -11.85 -18.51 6.57
N ARG A 204 -10.62 -18.63 7.09
CA ARG A 204 -9.87 -17.54 7.70
C ARG A 204 -8.94 -16.83 6.72
N VAL A 205 -8.73 -17.41 5.54
CA VAL A 205 -7.88 -16.80 4.52
C VAL A 205 -8.59 -15.59 3.92
N VAL A 206 -8.03 -14.41 4.14
CA VAL A 206 -8.52 -13.16 3.57
C VAL A 206 -7.70 -12.74 2.36
N THR A 207 -6.37 -12.88 2.43
CA THR A 207 -5.48 -12.70 1.29
C THR A 207 -4.91 -14.06 0.91
N PRO A 208 -5.27 -14.62 -0.24
CA PRO A 208 -4.69 -15.87 -0.74
C PRO A 208 -3.18 -15.73 -0.99
N GLY A 209 -2.46 -16.78 -0.68
CA GLY A 209 -1.00 -16.81 -0.82
C GLY A 209 -0.48 -16.55 -2.24
N ILE A 210 -1.30 -16.74 -3.27
CA ILE A 210 -0.92 -16.45 -4.66
C ILE A 210 -0.48 -14.99 -4.87
N PHE A 211 -0.97 -14.07 -4.04
CA PHE A 211 -0.62 -12.65 -4.11
C PHE A 211 0.64 -12.30 -3.31
N ILE A 212 1.12 -13.18 -2.45
CA ILE A 212 2.25 -12.91 -1.56
C ILE A 212 3.53 -13.53 -2.12
N ALA A 213 4.54 -12.70 -2.31
CA ALA A 213 5.86 -13.14 -2.73
C ALA A 213 6.68 -13.65 -1.54
N SER A 214 6.66 -12.91 -0.42
CA SER A 214 7.36 -13.28 0.81
C SER A 214 6.67 -12.75 2.06
N LEU A 215 6.91 -13.40 3.20
CA LEU A 215 6.42 -12.96 4.51
C LEU A 215 7.45 -13.18 5.60
N CYS A 216 7.42 -12.34 6.63
CA CYS A 216 8.24 -12.45 7.82
C CYS A 216 7.45 -12.15 9.08
N GLU A 217 7.93 -12.64 10.22
CA GLU A 217 7.38 -12.21 11.52
C GLU A 217 7.89 -10.83 11.91
N TYR A 218 7.00 -10.07 12.52
CA TYR A 218 7.34 -8.80 13.14
C TYR A 218 7.20 -8.90 14.66
N ALA A 219 8.33 -8.99 15.35
CA ALA A 219 8.37 -9.22 16.78
C ALA A 219 8.24 -7.95 17.64
N VAL A 220 8.43 -6.76 17.06
CA VAL A 220 8.43 -5.50 17.82
C VAL A 220 7.05 -4.83 17.73
N ARG A 221 6.43 -4.62 18.88
CA ARG A 221 5.28 -3.70 18.99
C ARG A 221 5.79 -2.27 18.88
N PRO A 222 5.07 -1.38 18.18
CA PRO A 222 5.41 0.03 18.14
C PRO A 222 5.34 0.68 19.51
#